data_9c7ee9ac68eaa9b079d1ee4b530f8b01
#
_entry.id   9c7ee9ac68eaa9b079d1ee4b530f8b01
#
_cell.length_a   1.000
_cell.length_b   1.000
_cell.length_c   1.000
_cell.angle_alpha   90.00
_cell.angle_beta   90.00
_cell.angle_gamma   90.00
#
_symmetry.space_group_name_H-M   'P 1'
#
loop_
_entity.id
_entity.type
_entity.pdbx_description
1 polymer ?
#
loop_
_entity_poly.entity_id
_entity_poly.type
_entity_poly.pdbx_seq_one_letter_code
_entity_poly.pdbx_strand_id
1 'polypeptide(L)'
;MCDTYSGWTNRETWALMLWINNDEGLQALAHSFIREYIFDYDLDDSNRTYSASQALQWWTEYTFTRSGYAEYVGATWPDSLADIAEDIGSLYRINYYECAESILSDMMVDA
;
A
#
# COMPACT_ATOMS: atom_id res chain seq x y z
N MET A 1 9.16 24.62 -6.85
CA MET A 1 9.82 23.88 -5.77
C MET A 1 9.29 22.47 -5.71
N CYS A 2 10.19 21.54 -5.59
CA CYS A 2 9.81 20.13 -5.54
C CYS A 2 9.41 19.74 -4.13
N ASP A 3 8.21 19.23 -3.95
CA ASP A 3 7.70 18.85 -2.64
C ASP A 3 7.98 17.37 -2.33
N THR A 4 8.99 16.81 -2.99
CA THR A 4 9.34 15.41 -2.79
C THR A 4 10.00 15.18 -1.43
N TYR A 5 9.81 13.97 -0.91
CA TYR A 5 10.41 13.52 0.33
C TYR A 5 11.20 12.26 0.05
N SER A 6 12.51 12.33 0.16
CA SER A 6 13.42 11.20 -0.12
C SER A 6 13.13 10.51 -1.45
N GLY A 7 12.77 11.27 -2.46
CA GLY A 7 12.45 10.74 -3.79
C GLY A 7 10.98 10.41 -4.01
N TRP A 8 10.15 10.53 -2.98
CA TRP A 8 8.71 10.28 -3.07
C TRP A 8 7.93 11.59 -3.10
N THR A 9 6.68 11.53 -3.57
CA THR A 9 5.83 12.73 -3.71
C THR A 9 5.71 13.51 -2.42
N ASN A 10 5.55 12.83 -1.28
CA ASN A 10 5.44 13.47 0.03
C ASN A 10 5.85 12.50 1.12
N ARG A 11 5.84 13.00 2.37
CA ARG A 11 6.24 12.20 3.52
C ARG A 11 5.34 10.99 3.75
N GLU A 12 4.04 11.16 3.57
CA GLU A 12 3.08 10.08 3.79
C GLU A 12 3.33 8.91 2.84
N THR A 13 3.61 9.21 1.56
CA THR A 13 3.95 8.20 0.57
C THR A 13 5.24 7.48 0.93
N TRP A 14 6.26 8.25 1.32
CA TRP A 14 7.53 7.71 1.77
C TRP A 14 7.34 6.79 2.98
N ALA A 15 6.56 7.23 3.96
CA ALA A 15 6.37 6.48 5.21
C ALA A 15 5.67 5.15 4.95
N LEU A 16 4.63 5.14 4.12
CA LEU A 16 3.96 3.88 3.77
C LEU A 16 4.93 2.90 3.12
N MET A 17 5.70 3.37 2.15
CA MET A 17 6.64 2.49 1.46
C MET A 17 7.78 2.04 2.36
N LEU A 18 8.21 2.91 3.28
CA LEU A 18 9.24 2.53 4.24
C LEU A 18 8.78 1.36 5.11
N TRP A 19 7.55 1.42 5.61
CA TRP A 19 7.00 0.35 6.42
C TRP A 19 6.81 -0.93 5.61
N ILE A 20 6.27 -0.82 4.39
CA ILE A 20 6.08 -2.00 3.53
C ILE A 20 7.42 -2.66 3.22
N ASN A 21 8.44 -1.88 2.90
CA ASN A 21 9.74 -2.42 2.50
C ASN A 21 10.55 -2.99 3.65
N ASN A 22 10.32 -2.50 4.87
CA ASN A 22 11.10 -2.92 6.03
C ASN A 22 10.40 -3.94 6.93
N ASP A 23 9.14 -4.25 6.66
CA ASP A 23 8.38 -5.24 7.42
C ASP A 23 7.95 -6.35 6.48
N GLU A 24 8.52 -7.53 6.67
CA GLU A 24 8.25 -8.67 5.79
C GLU A 24 6.78 -9.06 5.77
N GLY A 25 6.11 -8.96 6.92
CA GLY A 25 4.69 -9.28 7.01
C GLY A 25 3.83 -8.33 6.19
N LEU A 26 4.09 -7.03 6.34
CA LEU A 26 3.35 -6.03 5.57
C LEU A 26 3.64 -6.14 4.08
N GLN A 27 4.91 -6.39 3.72
CA GLN A 27 5.28 -6.56 2.33
C GLN A 27 4.55 -7.75 1.71
N ALA A 28 4.55 -8.88 2.40
CA ALA A 28 3.89 -10.08 1.90
C ALA A 28 2.38 -9.86 1.71
N LEU A 29 1.74 -9.20 2.67
CA LEU A 29 0.31 -8.93 2.60
C LEU A 29 -0.02 -7.96 1.46
N ALA A 30 0.73 -6.89 1.33
CA ALA A 30 0.48 -5.90 0.28
C ALA A 30 0.68 -6.53 -1.11
N HIS A 31 1.77 -7.26 -1.29
CA HIS A 31 2.05 -7.92 -2.56
C HIS A 31 0.99 -8.95 -2.92
N SER A 32 0.55 -9.74 -1.94
CA SER A 32 -0.48 -10.74 -2.12
C SER A 32 -1.80 -10.13 -2.55
N PHE A 33 -2.18 -9.05 -1.87
CA PHE A 33 -3.44 -8.36 -2.15
C PHE A 33 -3.44 -7.79 -3.57
N ILE A 34 -2.34 -7.15 -3.96
CA ILE A 34 -2.20 -6.59 -5.30
C ILE A 34 -2.22 -7.69 -6.36
N ARG A 35 -1.49 -8.77 -6.11
CA ARG A 35 -1.41 -9.89 -7.07
C ARG A 35 -2.77 -10.50 -7.30
N GLU A 36 -3.52 -10.77 -6.24
CA GLU A 36 -4.85 -11.34 -6.36
C GLU A 36 -5.80 -10.42 -7.12
N TYR A 37 -5.73 -9.13 -6.84
CA TYR A 37 -6.58 -8.16 -7.52
C TYR A 37 -6.31 -8.14 -9.03
N ILE A 38 -5.03 -8.15 -9.42
CA ILE A 38 -4.65 -8.11 -10.83
C ILE A 38 -5.10 -9.37 -11.54
N PHE A 39 -4.89 -10.55 -10.94
CA PHE A 39 -5.29 -11.81 -11.54
C PHE A 39 -6.80 -11.95 -11.66
N ASP A 40 -7.54 -11.52 -10.64
CA ASP A 40 -8.99 -11.63 -10.64
C ASP A 40 -9.63 -10.84 -11.78
N TYR A 41 -9.04 -9.71 -12.13
CA TYR A 41 -9.59 -8.84 -13.17
C TYR A 41 -8.92 -9.00 -14.52
N ASP A 42 -7.91 -9.88 -14.61
CA ASP A 42 -7.21 -10.20 -15.87
C ASP A 42 -6.85 -8.95 -16.65
N LEU A 43 -6.16 -8.03 -15.99
CA LEU A 43 -5.86 -6.70 -16.53
C LEU A 43 -4.63 -6.73 -17.43
N ASP A 44 -4.67 -5.95 -18.50
CA ASP A 44 -3.51 -5.78 -19.36
C ASP A 44 -2.48 -4.84 -18.73
N ASP A 45 -1.31 -4.73 -19.38
CA ASP A 45 -0.20 -3.94 -18.84
C ASP A 45 -0.53 -2.45 -18.70
N SER A 46 -1.37 -1.91 -19.59
CA SER A 46 -1.67 -0.48 -19.58
C SER A 46 -2.50 -0.06 -18.36
N ASN A 47 -3.29 -0.98 -17.80
CA ASN A 47 -4.13 -0.71 -16.66
C ASN A 47 -3.59 -1.29 -15.34
N ARG A 48 -2.51 -2.05 -15.42
CA ARG A 48 -2.01 -2.79 -14.26
C ARG A 48 -1.61 -1.88 -13.12
N THR A 49 -0.86 -0.82 -13.39
CA THR A 49 -0.42 0.09 -12.34
C THR A 49 -1.59 0.80 -11.68
N TYR A 50 -2.55 1.25 -12.47
CA TYR A 50 -3.73 1.91 -11.93
C TYR A 50 -4.52 0.96 -11.02
N SER A 51 -4.74 -0.27 -11.47
CA SER A 51 -5.49 -1.26 -10.70
C SER A 51 -4.73 -1.66 -9.44
N ALA A 52 -3.40 -1.79 -9.54
CA ALA A 52 -2.57 -2.06 -8.37
C ALA A 52 -2.65 -0.91 -7.36
N SER A 53 -2.74 0.34 -7.85
CA SER A 53 -2.86 1.48 -6.96
C SER A 53 -4.17 1.46 -6.20
N GLN A 54 -5.27 1.03 -6.84
CA GLN A 54 -6.56 0.90 -6.18
C GLN A 54 -6.55 -0.22 -5.15
N ALA A 55 -5.95 -1.36 -5.50
CA ALA A 55 -5.83 -2.47 -4.56
C ALA A 55 -5.01 -2.06 -3.35
N LEU A 56 -3.90 -1.36 -3.57
CA LEU A 56 -3.05 -0.89 -2.48
C LEU A 56 -3.79 0.09 -1.59
N GLN A 57 -4.57 1.00 -2.18
CA GLN A 57 -5.37 1.95 -1.41
C GLN A 57 -6.37 1.22 -0.52
N TRP A 58 -7.10 0.25 -1.05
CA TRP A 58 -8.04 -0.53 -0.26
C TRP A 58 -7.34 -1.28 0.86
N TRP A 59 -6.23 -1.96 0.55
CA TRP A 59 -5.46 -2.68 1.55
C TRP A 59 -4.99 -1.74 2.66
N THR A 60 -4.50 -0.56 2.29
CA THR A 60 -4.00 0.43 3.25
C THR A 60 -5.13 0.93 4.15
N GLU A 61 -6.28 1.23 3.57
CA GLU A 61 -7.44 1.70 4.32
C GLU A 61 -7.98 0.64 5.27
N TYR A 62 -7.96 -0.63 4.85
CA TYR A 62 -8.39 -1.72 5.73
C TYR A 62 -7.38 -2.04 6.82
N THR A 63 -6.10 -1.89 6.52
CA THR A 63 -5.04 -2.26 7.46
C THR A 63 -4.77 -1.16 8.48
N PHE A 64 -4.82 0.09 8.07
CA PHE A 64 -4.37 1.21 8.89
C PHE A 64 -5.50 2.12 9.37
N THR A 65 -6.74 1.64 9.36
CA THR A 65 -7.85 2.33 10.04
C THR A 65 -8.58 1.32 10.92
N ARG A 66 -9.07 1.82 12.06
CA ARG A 66 -9.81 0.96 13.00
C ARG A 66 -11.08 0.42 12.37
N SER A 67 -11.86 1.27 11.71
CA SER A 67 -13.13 0.86 11.13
C SER A 67 -12.93 -0.07 9.95
N GLY A 68 -11.95 0.21 9.10
CA GLY A 68 -11.64 -0.65 7.95
C GLY A 68 -11.17 -2.02 8.38
N TYR A 69 -10.30 -2.07 9.38
CA TYR A 69 -9.78 -3.33 9.89
C TYR A 69 -10.90 -4.17 10.50
N ALA A 70 -11.74 -3.56 11.31
CA ALA A 70 -12.86 -4.27 11.94
C ALA A 70 -13.82 -4.82 10.90
N GLU A 71 -14.10 -4.05 9.86
CA GLU A 71 -15.02 -4.46 8.80
C GLU A 71 -14.44 -5.58 7.93
N TYR A 72 -13.18 -5.45 7.52
CA TYR A 72 -12.56 -6.39 6.58
C TYR A 72 -12.04 -7.65 7.28
N VAL A 73 -11.33 -7.47 8.40
CA VAL A 73 -10.71 -8.59 9.12
C VAL A 73 -11.66 -9.19 10.15
N GLY A 74 -12.55 -8.37 10.72
CA GLY A 74 -13.50 -8.81 11.73
C GLY A 74 -12.89 -8.97 13.10
N ALA A 75 -11.79 -8.25 13.37
CA ALA A 75 -11.07 -8.36 14.63
C ALA A 75 -10.72 -6.98 15.18
N THR A 76 -10.24 -6.95 16.42
CA THR A 76 -9.79 -5.72 17.04
C THR A 76 -8.50 -5.24 16.38
N TRP A 77 -8.42 -3.95 16.11
CA TRP A 77 -7.25 -3.35 15.45
C TRP A 77 -6.04 -3.45 16.38
N PRO A 78 -4.95 -4.13 15.94
CA PRO A 78 -3.77 -4.28 16.79
C PRO A 78 -3.08 -2.95 17.06
N ASP A 79 -2.53 -2.80 18.26
CA ASP A 79 -1.80 -1.59 18.63
C ASP A 79 -0.61 -1.33 17.71
N SER A 80 0.04 -2.39 17.24
CA SER A 80 1.17 -2.25 16.33
C SER A 80 0.76 -1.59 15.01
N LEU A 81 -0.41 -1.93 14.49
CA LEU A 81 -0.91 -1.30 13.27
C LEU A 81 -1.36 0.13 13.53
N ALA A 82 -1.91 0.39 14.71
CA ALA A 82 -2.30 1.75 15.09
C ALA A 82 -1.07 2.66 15.16
N ASP A 83 0.03 2.17 15.72
CA ASP A 83 1.28 2.93 15.81
C ASP A 83 1.85 3.23 14.42
N ILE A 84 1.81 2.26 13.53
CA ILE A 84 2.27 2.45 12.15
C ILE A 84 1.40 3.47 11.44
N ALA A 85 0.08 3.37 11.61
CA ALA A 85 -0.86 4.30 10.98
C ALA A 85 -0.61 5.73 11.44
N GLU A 86 -0.33 5.91 12.73
CA GLU A 86 -0.02 7.22 13.28
C GLU A 86 1.28 7.77 12.68
N ASP A 87 2.28 6.93 12.51
CA ASP A 87 3.55 7.33 11.91
C ASP A 87 3.39 7.73 10.45
N ILE A 88 2.57 7.00 9.70
CA ILE A 88 2.31 7.31 8.30
C ILE A 88 1.57 8.65 8.15
N GLY A 89 0.55 8.87 8.97
CA GLY A 89 -0.24 10.09 8.94
C GLY A 89 -1.47 9.97 8.05
N SER A 90 -1.74 11.01 7.27
CA SER A 90 -2.95 11.08 6.44
C SER A 90 -2.90 10.11 5.27
N LEU A 91 -3.75 9.09 5.30
CA LEU A 91 -3.76 8.07 4.25
C LEU A 91 -4.18 8.62 2.90
N TYR A 92 -5.07 9.61 2.87
CA TYR A 92 -5.53 10.17 1.60
C TYR A 92 -4.49 11.06 0.91
N ARG A 93 -3.39 11.40 1.59
CA ARG A 93 -2.30 12.15 0.98
C ARG A 93 -1.30 11.25 0.28
N ILE A 94 -1.39 9.94 0.49
CA ILE A 94 -0.48 8.97 -0.12
C ILE A 94 -0.71 8.93 -1.64
N ASN A 95 0.38 8.98 -2.39
CA ASN A 95 0.31 8.79 -3.84
C ASN A 95 0.37 7.29 -4.12
N TYR A 96 -0.78 6.65 -4.12
CA TYR A 96 -0.86 5.19 -4.28
C TYR A 96 -0.36 4.71 -5.64
N TYR A 97 -0.50 5.54 -6.67
CA TYR A 97 0.01 5.19 -7.99
C TYR A 97 1.54 5.06 -7.96
N GLU A 98 2.21 5.99 -7.32
CA GLU A 98 3.67 5.96 -7.17
C GLU A 98 4.11 4.72 -6.40
N CYS A 99 3.39 4.40 -5.31
CA CYS A 99 3.69 3.21 -4.51
C CYS A 99 3.46 1.94 -5.33
N ALA A 100 2.37 1.88 -6.08
CA ALA A 100 2.05 0.72 -6.90
C ALA A 100 3.09 0.49 -7.99
N GLU A 101 3.57 1.57 -8.62
CA GLU A 101 4.65 1.48 -9.60
C GLU A 101 5.88 0.80 -9.01
N SER A 102 6.27 1.24 -7.83
CA SER A 102 7.44 0.70 -7.14
C SER A 102 7.26 -0.77 -6.79
N ILE A 103 6.09 -1.12 -6.26
CA ILE A 103 5.79 -2.49 -5.87
C ILE A 103 5.77 -3.42 -7.08
N LEU A 104 5.12 -3.00 -8.16
CA LEU A 104 5.07 -3.80 -9.38
C LEU A 104 6.45 -4.01 -9.99
N SER A 105 7.29 -2.99 -9.95
CA SER A 105 8.66 -3.10 -10.42
C SER A 105 9.43 -4.18 -9.65
N ASP A 106 9.29 -4.19 -8.32
CA ASP A 106 9.92 -5.18 -7.47
C ASP A 106 9.38 -6.58 -7.74
N MET A 107 8.06 -6.70 -7.93
CA MET A 107 7.43 -7.99 -8.18
C MET A 107 7.84 -8.56 -9.53
N MET A 108 8.02 -7.72 -10.53
CA MET A 108 8.41 -8.16 -11.86
C MET A 108 9.88 -8.59 -11.92
N VAL A 109 10.73 -7.97 -11.10
CA VAL A 109 12.13 -8.35 -11.03
C VAL A 109 12.30 -9.76 -10.47
N ASP A 110 11.41 -10.14 -9.54
CA ASP A 110 11.46 -11.46 -8.90
C ASP A 110 10.84 -12.57 -9.74
N ALA A 111 10.28 -12.24 -10.85
CA ALA A 111 9.60 -13.23 -11.70
C ALA A 111 10.57 -14.10 -12.52
#